data_52eb5b25413648ed099e159469236087
#
_entry.id   52eb5b25413648ed099e159469236087
#
_cell.length_a   1.000
_cell.length_b   1.000
_cell.length_c   1.000
_cell.angle_alpha   90.00
_cell.angle_beta   90.00
_cell.angle_gamma   90.00
#
_symmetry.space_group_name_H-M   'P 1'
#
loop_
_entity.id
_entity.type
_entity.pdbx_description
1 polymer ?
#
loop_
_entity_poly.entity_id
_entity_poly.type
_entity_poly.pdbx_seq_one_letter_code
_entity_poly.pdbx_strand_id
1 'polypeptide(L)'
;MKKLLATLALGLGMVFASGVALAEDAPAKPAAAAEAPAAAAPADAAAAPAPVPNKGDTAWMTVATVLVILMTIPGLALFYGGLVRSKNMLSVLMQVFVVAAMIYVLWTLYGYSVAFTAGNPFFGTMDKLMLKGVTPESIAATFSKGVVIPELIFVAFQATFAAITCGLIVGSFAERMKFSAVLLFCALWFTFSYLPIAHMVWYWDGPDAITDAASLEKVTAAAGWLWAKGALDFAGGTVVHINAAVGGLIGAYMIGKRIGYGKESMAPHSLTLTMVGAALLWVGWFGFNAGSNLEANGVAALAFVNTLVATAMATLAWI
;
A
#
# COMPACT_ATOMS: atom_id res chain seq x y z
N MET A 1 -30.26 -18.05 -15.50
CA MET A 1 -30.36 -16.73 -14.87
C MET A 1 -30.78 -16.77 -13.40
N LYS A 2 -31.90 -17.41 -13.00
CA LYS A 2 -32.33 -17.45 -11.57
C LYS A 2 -31.35 -18.14 -10.63
N LYS A 3 -30.62 -19.18 -11.06
CA LYS A 3 -29.57 -19.85 -10.24
C LYS A 3 -28.31 -19.02 -10.08
N LEU A 4 -27.94 -18.24 -11.08
CA LEU A 4 -26.76 -17.34 -11.02
C LEU A 4 -26.99 -16.17 -10.05
N LEU A 5 -28.21 -15.63 -10.01
CA LEU A 5 -28.59 -14.57 -9.07
C LEU A 5 -28.64 -15.06 -7.62
N ALA A 6 -29.04 -16.32 -7.39
CA ALA A 6 -29.04 -16.91 -6.05
C ALA A 6 -27.62 -17.13 -5.52
N THR A 7 -26.69 -17.54 -6.36
CA THR A 7 -25.27 -17.73 -5.98
C THR A 7 -24.58 -16.40 -5.70
N LEU A 8 -24.91 -15.34 -6.47
CA LEU A 8 -24.41 -13.98 -6.20
C LEU A 8 -24.98 -13.40 -4.89
N ALA A 9 -26.25 -13.68 -4.57
CA ALA A 9 -26.88 -13.24 -3.33
C ALA A 9 -26.30 -13.95 -2.09
N LEU A 10 -25.95 -15.24 -2.18
CA LEU A 10 -25.27 -15.96 -1.10
C LEU A 10 -23.82 -15.49 -0.92
N GLY A 11 -23.10 -15.21 -2.00
CA GLY A 11 -21.73 -14.67 -1.93
C GLY A 11 -21.67 -13.28 -1.30
N LEU A 12 -22.63 -12.41 -1.62
CA LEU A 12 -22.72 -11.07 -1.01
C LEU A 12 -23.17 -11.15 0.47
N GLY A 13 -24.04 -12.09 0.84
CA GLY A 13 -24.50 -12.27 2.22
C GLY A 13 -23.40 -12.72 3.17
N MET A 14 -22.42 -13.50 2.71
CA MET A 14 -21.29 -13.94 3.55
C MET A 14 -20.21 -12.85 3.72
N VAL A 15 -20.08 -11.90 2.80
CA VAL A 15 -19.13 -10.80 2.92
C VAL A 15 -19.61 -9.75 3.94
N PHE A 16 -20.90 -9.63 4.19
CA PHE A 16 -21.46 -8.71 5.19
C PHE A 16 -21.73 -9.35 6.56
N ALA A 17 -21.53 -10.67 6.73
CA ALA A 17 -21.79 -11.36 8.00
C ALA A 17 -20.57 -11.47 8.92
N SER A 18 -19.39 -11.02 8.51
CA SER A 18 -18.25 -10.80 9.40
C SER A 18 -18.41 -9.44 10.11
N GLY A 19 -19.44 -9.35 10.94
CA GLY A 19 -19.58 -8.26 11.89
C GLY A 19 -18.40 -8.27 12.84
N VAL A 20 -17.61 -7.22 12.80
CA VAL A 20 -16.68 -6.87 13.86
C VAL A 20 -17.52 -6.68 15.11
N ALA A 21 -17.49 -7.66 16.03
CA ALA A 21 -17.95 -7.44 17.38
C ALA A 21 -17.02 -6.42 18.03
N LEU A 22 -17.43 -5.16 18.03
CA LEU A 22 -16.84 -4.16 18.90
C LEU A 22 -17.22 -4.60 20.32
N ALA A 23 -16.25 -5.06 21.10
CA ALA A 23 -16.40 -5.18 22.53
C ALA A 23 -16.56 -3.75 23.08
N GLU A 24 -17.78 -3.44 23.49
CA GLU A 24 -18.13 -2.22 24.19
C GLU A 24 -17.64 -2.40 25.64
N ASP A 25 -16.46 -1.87 25.95
CA ASP A 25 -15.98 -1.77 27.32
C ASP A 25 -16.80 -0.72 28.06
N ALA A 26 -17.61 -1.17 28.99
CA ALA A 26 -18.33 -0.31 29.92
C ALA A 26 -17.30 0.48 30.79
N PRO A 27 -17.53 1.78 31.06
CA PRO A 27 -16.59 2.58 31.82
C PRO A 27 -16.47 2.08 33.27
N ALA A 28 -15.27 1.70 33.67
CA ALA A 28 -14.95 1.37 35.05
C ALA A 28 -15.10 2.62 35.94
N LYS A 29 -15.85 2.45 37.01
CA LYS A 29 -16.09 3.47 38.06
C LYS A 29 -14.77 3.87 38.72
N PRO A 30 -14.45 5.16 38.93
CA PRO A 30 -13.21 5.56 39.56
C PRO A 30 -13.17 5.11 41.03
N ALA A 31 -12.13 4.40 41.40
CA ALA A 31 -11.81 4.15 42.80
C ALA A 31 -11.29 5.44 43.44
N ALA A 32 -11.72 5.68 44.68
CA ALA A 32 -11.38 6.85 45.47
C ALA A 32 -9.86 7.03 45.61
N ALA A 33 -9.40 8.24 45.38
CA ALA A 33 -8.01 8.65 45.57
C ALA A 33 -7.62 8.61 47.05
N ALA A 34 -6.57 7.86 47.38
CA ALA A 34 -5.84 8.03 48.61
C ALA A 34 -4.85 9.17 48.45
N GLU A 35 -4.87 10.15 49.37
CA GLU A 35 -3.90 11.25 49.39
C GLU A 35 -2.46 10.71 49.53
N ALA A 36 -1.63 11.08 48.56
CA ALA A 36 -0.18 10.85 48.59
C ALA A 36 0.55 12.09 49.16
N PRO A 37 1.66 11.92 49.87
CA PRO A 37 2.40 13.05 50.46
C PRO A 37 3.04 13.94 49.40
N ALA A 38 3.17 15.21 49.72
CA ALA A 38 3.73 16.23 48.86
C ALA A 38 5.07 15.84 48.23
N ALA A 39 5.12 15.80 46.89
CA ALA A 39 6.32 15.46 46.13
C ALA A 39 7.29 16.64 46.16
N ALA A 40 8.57 16.33 46.38
CA ALA A 40 9.71 17.24 46.16
C ALA A 40 9.72 17.76 44.70
N ALA A 41 10.23 18.99 44.53
CA ALA A 41 10.36 19.63 43.23
C ALA A 41 11.07 18.73 42.21
N PRO A 42 10.63 18.71 40.91
CA PRO A 42 11.23 17.83 39.92
C PRO A 42 12.67 18.29 39.63
N ALA A 43 13.61 17.38 39.85
CA ALA A 43 14.93 17.50 39.24
C ALA A 43 14.75 17.54 37.70
N ASP A 44 15.58 18.33 37.03
CA ASP A 44 15.62 18.45 35.56
C ASP A 44 15.38 17.09 34.90
N ALA A 45 14.23 16.97 34.24
CA ALA A 45 13.93 15.78 33.44
C ALA A 45 14.90 15.78 32.27
N ALA A 46 15.95 14.96 32.36
CA ALA A 46 16.84 14.72 31.23
C ALA A 46 15.97 14.33 30.04
N ALA A 47 16.13 15.01 28.90
CA ALA A 47 15.40 14.72 27.69
C ALA A 47 15.52 13.23 27.36
N ALA A 48 14.38 12.57 27.11
CA ALA A 48 14.39 11.16 26.75
C ALA A 48 15.35 10.94 25.56
N PRO A 49 16.18 9.88 25.58
CA PRO A 49 17.10 9.62 24.49
C PRO A 49 16.32 9.51 23.17
N ALA A 50 16.91 10.05 22.08
CA ALA A 50 16.29 9.98 20.74
C ALA A 50 15.99 8.52 20.38
N PRO A 51 14.82 8.24 19.78
CA PRO A 51 14.45 6.88 19.41
C PRO A 51 15.44 6.29 18.41
N VAL A 52 15.82 5.03 18.63
CA VAL A 52 16.77 4.29 17.79
C VAL A 52 16.03 3.17 17.05
N PRO A 53 16.25 2.98 15.74
CA PRO A 53 15.61 1.93 14.97
C PRO A 53 15.81 0.54 15.58
N ASN A 54 14.70 -0.19 15.75
CA ASN A 54 14.75 -1.58 16.21
C ASN A 54 15.30 -2.48 15.10
N LYS A 55 16.24 -3.37 15.41
CA LYS A 55 16.85 -4.28 14.43
C LYS A 55 15.87 -5.30 13.87
N GLY A 56 14.91 -5.76 14.69
CA GLY A 56 13.84 -6.68 14.27
C GLY A 56 12.91 -6.03 13.26
N ASP A 57 12.45 -4.81 13.53
CA ASP A 57 11.60 -4.04 12.62
C ASP A 57 12.33 -3.70 11.34
N THR A 58 13.60 -3.30 11.43
CA THR A 58 14.45 -3.03 10.26
C THR A 58 14.60 -4.28 9.38
N ALA A 59 14.88 -5.44 9.98
CA ALA A 59 15.01 -6.71 9.27
C ALA A 59 13.68 -7.11 8.62
N TRP A 60 12.57 -7.00 9.37
CA TRP A 60 11.23 -7.27 8.87
C TRP A 60 10.89 -6.38 7.67
N MET A 61 11.10 -5.08 7.78
CA MET A 61 10.79 -4.15 6.70
C MET A 61 11.66 -4.35 5.47
N THR A 62 12.91 -4.77 5.64
CA THR A 62 13.79 -5.16 4.53
C THR A 62 13.23 -6.39 3.79
N VAL A 63 12.82 -7.42 4.52
CA VAL A 63 12.20 -8.63 3.94
C VAL A 63 10.87 -8.29 3.29
N ALA A 64 10.00 -7.52 3.95
CA ALA A 64 8.73 -7.09 3.41
C ALA A 64 8.89 -6.32 2.09
N THR A 65 9.88 -5.43 2.01
CA THR A 65 10.20 -4.70 0.77
C THR A 65 10.56 -5.65 -0.37
N VAL A 66 11.44 -6.63 -0.11
CA VAL A 66 11.83 -7.64 -1.12
C VAL A 66 10.63 -8.48 -1.56
N LEU A 67 9.75 -8.84 -0.63
CA LEU A 67 8.51 -9.58 -0.94
C LEU A 67 7.58 -8.79 -1.86
N VAL A 68 7.43 -7.48 -1.69
CA VAL A 68 6.62 -6.65 -2.59
C VAL A 68 7.30 -6.44 -3.95
N ILE A 69 8.64 -6.38 -4.01
CA ILE A 69 9.36 -6.41 -5.27
C ILE A 69 9.11 -7.74 -6.01
N LEU A 70 9.19 -8.87 -5.31
CA LEU A 70 8.86 -10.20 -5.85
C LEU A 70 7.43 -10.26 -6.39
N MET A 71 6.49 -9.67 -5.68
CA MET A 71 5.10 -9.55 -6.10
C MET A 71 4.96 -8.77 -7.41
N THR A 72 5.71 -7.70 -7.58
CA THR A 72 5.58 -6.79 -8.73
C THR A 72 6.33 -7.32 -9.95
N ILE A 73 7.63 -7.50 -9.83
CA ILE A 73 8.51 -7.72 -10.98
C ILE A 73 8.34 -9.11 -11.58
N PRO A 74 8.50 -10.25 -10.89
CA PRO A 74 8.14 -11.53 -11.47
C PRO A 74 6.65 -11.85 -11.34
N GLY A 75 6.02 -11.59 -10.20
CA GLY A 75 4.67 -12.04 -9.91
C GLY A 75 3.64 -11.46 -10.88
N LEU A 76 3.46 -10.16 -10.86
CA LEU A 76 2.48 -9.46 -11.70
C LEU A 76 2.82 -9.58 -13.19
N ALA A 77 4.10 -9.50 -13.55
CA ALA A 77 4.54 -9.65 -14.94
C ALA A 77 4.16 -11.01 -15.51
N LEU A 78 4.44 -12.11 -14.80
CA LEU A 78 4.10 -13.46 -15.23
C LEU A 78 2.58 -13.69 -15.22
N PHE A 79 1.88 -13.17 -14.23
CA PHE A 79 0.43 -13.26 -14.16
C PHE A 79 -0.22 -12.65 -15.39
N TYR A 80 0.10 -11.41 -15.74
CA TYR A 80 -0.42 -10.77 -16.94
C TYR A 80 0.13 -11.38 -18.22
N GLY A 81 1.42 -11.71 -18.23
CA GLY A 81 2.07 -12.31 -19.38
C GLY A 81 1.43 -13.62 -19.83
N GLY A 82 1.00 -14.46 -18.87
CA GLY A 82 0.29 -15.70 -19.17
C GLY A 82 -1.11 -15.53 -19.73
N LEU A 83 -1.80 -14.43 -19.34
CA LEU A 83 -3.18 -14.12 -19.74
C LEU A 83 -3.33 -13.58 -21.17
N VAL A 84 -2.27 -13.00 -21.74
CA VAL A 84 -2.31 -12.45 -23.09
C VAL A 84 -1.99 -13.51 -24.15
N ARG A 85 -2.17 -13.18 -25.43
CA ARG A 85 -1.76 -14.03 -26.55
C ARG A 85 -0.23 -14.15 -26.59
N SER A 86 0.31 -15.30 -26.99
CA SER A 86 1.76 -15.61 -27.00
C SER A 86 2.62 -14.53 -27.67
N LYS A 87 2.15 -13.96 -28.79
CA LYS A 87 2.84 -12.89 -29.51
C LYS A 87 3.01 -11.59 -28.74
N ASN A 88 2.22 -11.37 -27.69
CA ASN A 88 2.22 -10.15 -26.89
C ASN A 88 2.81 -10.36 -25.48
N MET A 89 3.18 -11.60 -25.13
CA MET A 89 3.70 -11.95 -23.80
C MET A 89 4.90 -11.09 -23.41
N LEU A 90 5.96 -11.09 -24.23
CA LEU A 90 7.18 -10.35 -23.92
C LEU A 90 6.92 -8.83 -23.79
N SER A 91 6.02 -8.29 -24.62
CA SER A 91 5.64 -6.88 -24.53
C SER A 91 5.00 -6.53 -23.20
N VAL A 92 4.11 -7.39 -22.66
CA VAL A 92 3.44 -7.16 -21.39
C VAL A 92 4.42 -7.35 -20.21
N LEU A 93 5.26 -8.38 -20.25
CA LEU A 93 6.33 -8.58 -19.28
C LEU A 93 7.22 -7.33 -19.18
N MET A 94 7.68 -6.82 -20.34
CA MET A 94 8.52 -5.62 -20.42
C MET A 94 7.79 -4.36 -19.96
N GLN A 95 6.49 -4.23 -20.21
CA GLN A 95 5.71 -3.10 -19.72
C GLN A 95 5.72 -3.07 -18.18
N VAL A 96 5.42 -4.18 -17.51
CA VAL A 96 5.43 -4.25 -16.04
C VAL A 96 6.83 -3.97 -15.50
N PHE A 97 7.86 -4.63 -16.06
CA PHE A 97 9.24 -4.49 -15.61
C PHE A 97 9.77 -3.05 -15.75
N VAL A 98 9.59 -2.45 -16.92
CA VAL A 98 10.10 -1.10 -17.21
C VAL A 98 9.29 -0.03 -16.49
N VAL A 99 7.96 -0.22 -16.34
CA VAL A 99 7.13 0.68 -15.51
C VAL A 99 7.64 0.65 -14.06
N ALA A 100 7.87 -0.52 -13.48
CA ALA A 100 8.40 -0.60 -12.12
C ALA A 100 9.74 0.12 -11.98
N ALA A 101 10.70 -0.12 -12.89
CA ALA A 101 11.99 0.54 -12.89
C ALA A 101 11.87 2.07 -13.03
N MET A 102 11.03 2.53 -13.93
CA MET A 102 10.76 3.96 -14.13
C MET A 102 10.16 4.60 -12.87
N ILE A 103 9.18 3.94 -12.24
CA ILE A 103 8.55 4.48 -11.03
C ILE A 103 9.52 4.52 -9.86
N TYR A 104 10.41 3.54 -9.69
CA TYR A 104 11.46 3.61 -8.67
C TYR A 104 12.37 4.83 -8.85
N VAL A 105 12.73 5.15 -10.09
CA VAL A 105 13.51 6.36 -10.41
C VAL A 105 12.72 7.63 -10.10
N LEU A 106 11.48 7.74 -10.58
CA LEU A 106 10.63 8.92 -10.33
C LEU A 106 10.31 9.09 -8.83
N TRP A 107 10.13 7.98 -8.11
CA TRP A 107 9.96 7.99 -6.66
C TRP A 107 11.16 8.59 -5.94
N THR A 108 12.36 8.17 -6.30
CA THR A 108 13.62 8.68 -5.73
C THR A 108 13.84 10.15 -6.10
N LEU A 109 13.50 10.53 -7.34
CA LEU A 109 13.71 11.90 -7.79
C LEU A 109 12.79 12.89 -7.05
N TYR A 110 11.47 12.64 -6.99
CA TYR A 110 10.51 13.57 -6.40
C TYR A 110 9.31 12.91 -5.70
N GLY A 111 9.01 11.66 -6.03
CA GLY A 111 7.78 11.00 -5.58
C GLY A 111 7.70 10.90 -4.07
N TYR A 112 8.78 10.48 -3.42
CA TYR A 112 8.86 10.41 -1.96
C TYR A 112 8.60 11.77 -1.32
N SER A 113 9.20 12.83 -1.86
CA SER A 113 9.02 14.19 -1.35
C SER A 113 7.55 14.61 -1.41
N VAL A 114 6.91 14.46 -2.58
CA VAL A 114 5.50 14.86 -2.77
C VAL A 114 4.53 14.04 -1.92
N ALA A 115 4.83 12.75 -1.68
CA ALA A 115 3.95 11.88 -0.91
C ALA A 115 4.11 12.03 0.61
N PHE A 116 5.34 12.25 1.13
CA PHE A 116 5.65 12.08 2.55
C PHE A 116 6.37 13.27 3.20
N THR A 117 6.26 14.48 2.65
CA THR A 117 6.65 15.70 3.35
C THR A 117 5.43 16.53 3.74
N ALA A 118 5.57 17.39 4.73
CA ALA A 118 4.58 18.37 5.08
C ALA A 118 4.31 19.28 3.87
N GLY A 119 3.06 19.70 3.69
CA GLY A 119 2.67 20.51 2.55
C GLY A 119 1.26 21.05 2.72
N ASN A 120 0.38 20.68 1.83
CA ASN A 120 -1.05 20.94 1.94
C ASN A 120 -1.83 19.62 2.06
N PRO A 121 -3.14 19.61 2.30
CA PRO A 121 -3.90 18.37 2.46
C PRO A 121 -3.88 17.40 1.26
N PHE A 122 -3.37 17.81 0.09
CA PHE A 122 -3.41 17.03 -1.15
C PHE A 122 -2.03 16.56 -1.62
N PHE A 123 -0.96 17.26 -1.28
CA PHE A 123 0.43 16.88 -1.65
C PHE A 123 1.45 17.61 -0.79
N GLY A 124 2.60 16.95 -0.59
CA GLY A 124 3.75 17.48 0.12
C GLY A 124 4.58 18.47 -0.72
N THR A 125 5.70 18.89 -0.15
CA THR A 125 6.66 19.82 -0.78
C THR A 125 7.74 19.07 -1.58
N MET A 126 8.73 19.83 -2.09
CA MET A 126 9.92 19.29 -2.75
C MET A 126 11.18 19.30 -1.83
N ASP A 127 10.99 19.37 -0.51
CA ASP A 127 12.12 19.52 0.44
C ASP A 127 13.04 18.30 0.47
N LYS A 128 12.49 17.12 0.14
CA LYS A 128 13.24 15.86 0.01
C LYS A 128 13.49 15.44 -1.45
N LEU A 129 13.53 16.41 -2.37
CA LEU A 129 13.87 16.16 -3.78
C LEU A 129 15.21 15.40 -3.87
N MET A 130 15.27 14.35 -4.68
CA MET A 130 16.41 13.44 -4.81
C MET A 130 16.88 12.86 -3.47
N LEU A 131 15.94 12.63 -2.55
CA LEU A 131 16.16 12.17 -1.18
C LEU A 131 17.07 13.09 -0.36
N LYS A 132 17.06 14.39 -0.64
CA LYS A 132 17.84 15.38 0.12
C LYS A 132 17.50 15.26 1.62
N GLY A 133 18.54 15.11 2.45
CA GLY A 133 18.40 14.97 3.90
C GLY A 133 18.01 13.57 4.38
N VAL A 134 17.76 12.62 3.50
CA VAL A 134 17.58 11.21 3.84
C VAL A 134 18.95 10.54 3.90
N THR A 135 19.36 10.13 5.10
CA THR A 135 20.69 9.56 5.37
C THR A 135 20.55 8.19 6.05
N PRO A 136 21.65 7.44 6.22
CA PRO A 136 21.61 6.20 7.02
C PRO A 136 21.13 6.40 8.46
N GLU A 137 21.25 7.60 8.99
CA GLU A 137 20.87 7.98 10.37
C GLU A 137 19.44 8.54 10.45
N SER A 138 18.85 8.94 9.33
CA SER A 138 17.48 9.46 9.33
C SER A 138 16.47 8.36 9.62
N ILE A 139 15.42 8.72 10.37
CA ILE A 139 14.39 7.80 10.88
C ILE A 139 13.01 8.19 10.37
N ALA A 140 12.16 7.20 10.23
CA ALA A 140 10.73 7.34 9.97
C ALA A 140 9.93 6.77 11.15
N ALA A 141 8.87 7.47 11.55
CA ALA A 141 7.95 6.98 12.55
C ALA A 141 7.19 5.73 12.06
N THR A 142 6.84 4.87 13.00
CA THR A 142 5.90 3.77 12.78
C THR A 142 4.52 4.15 13.34
N PHE A 143 3.71 3.19 13.73
CA PHE A 143 2.40 3.43 14.34
C PHE A 143 2.43 3.42 15.87
N SER A 144 3.54 3.02 16.49
CA SER A 144 3.73 2.99 17.95
C SER A 144 4.61 4.16 18.41
N LYS A 145 4.24 4.78 19.55
CA LYS A 145 5.04 5.88 20.12
C LYS A 145 6.46 5.42 20.48
N GLY A 146 7.45 6.23 20.10
CA GLY A 146 8.86 5.95 20.34
C GLY A 146 9.44 4.82 19.48
N VAL A 147 8.68 4.25 18.55
CA VAL A 147 9.17 3.20 17.62
C VAL A 147 9.43 3.80 16.25
N VAL A 148 10.63 3.56 15.75
CA VAL A 148 11.10 4.11 14.48
C VAL A 148 11.83 3.05 13.66
N ILE A 149 11.86 3.25 12.34
CA ILE A 149 12.65 2.47 11.40
C ILE A 149 13.61 3.41 10.62
N PRO A 150 14.67 2.89 9.99
CA PRO A 150 15.50 3.71 9.08
C PRO A 150 14.64 4.31 7.98
N GLU A 151 14.73 5.61 7.75
CA GLU A 151 13.95 6.29 6.71
C GLU A 151 14.22 5.72 5.32
N LEU A 152 15.46 5.30 5.03
CA LEU A 152 15.82 4.67 3.76
C LEU A 152 15.01 3.39 3.48
N ILE A 153 14.72 2.58 4.50
CA ILE A 153 13.90 1.38 4.28
C ILE A 153 12.41 1.74 4.11
N PHE A 154 11.92 2.77 4.79
CA PHE A 154 10.59 3.31 4.55
C PHE A 154 10.45 3.84 3.12
N VAL A 155 11.43 4.61 2.63
CA VAL A 155 11.49 5.07 1.22
C VAL A 155 11.42 3.90 0.26
N ALA A 156 12.23 2.86 0.47
CA ALA A 156 12.28 1.68 -0.39
C ALA A 156 10.96 0.89 -0.36
N PHE A 157 10.36 0.70 0.82
CA PHE A 157 9.09 0.03 0.97
C PHE A 157 7.96 0.76 0.24
N GLN A 158 7.83 2.05 0.45
CA GLN A 158 6.80 2.87 -0.20
C GLN A 158 6.99 2.99 -1.73
N ALA A 159 8.24 2.95 -2.22
CA ALA A 159 8.53 2.87 -3.65
C ALA A 159 7.90 1.64 -4.30
N THR A 160 7.87 0.49 -3.58
CA THR A 160 7.28 -0.74 -4.11
C THR A 160 5.77 -0.63 -4.31
N PHE A 161 5.08 0.10 -3.44
CA PHE A 161 3.64 0.39 -3.57
C PHE A 161 3.35 1.29 -4.77
N ALA A 162 4.16 2.32 -4.97
CA ALA A 162 4.06 3.18 -6.15
C ALA A 162 4.23 2.39 -7.45
N ALA A 163 5.25 1.54 -7.50
CA ALA A 163 5.57 0.73 -8.68
C ALA A 163 4.48 -0.29 -9.00
N ILE A 164 4.01 -1.04 -7.99
CA ILE A 164 2.96 -2.04 -8.24
C ILE A 164 1.64 -1.40 -8.63
N THR A 165 1.30 -0.23 -8.09
CA THR A 165 0.06 0.48 -8.43
C THR A 165 0.02 0.84 -9.91
N CYS A 166 1.10 1.40 -10.45
CA CYS A 166 1.23 1.64 -11.89
C CYS A 166 1.24 0.34 -12.70
N GLY A 167 1.91 -0.70 -12.19
CA GLY A 167 1.96 -2.03 -12.80
C GLY A 167 0.57 -2.67 -12.94
N LEU A 168 -0.31 -2.50 -11.94
CA LEU A 168 -1.67 -3.05 -11.97
C LEU A 168 -2.51 -2.49 -13.13
N ILE A 169 -2.33 -1.23 -13.50
CA ILE A 169 -3.07 -0.60 -14.61
C ILE A 169 -2.66 -1.20 -15.96
N VAL A 170 -1.40 -1.66 -16.11
CA VAL A 170 -0.88 -2.23 -17.36
C VAL A 170 -1.76 -3.36 -17.89
N GLY A 171 -2.32 -4.20 -17.00
CA GLY A 171 -3.24 -5.27 -17.39
C GLY A 171 -4.45 -4.79 -18.18
N SER A 172 -4.97 -3.60 -17.86
CA SER A 172 -6.11 -2.99 -18.55
C SER A 172 -5.77 -2.50 -19.97
N PHE A 173 -4.49 -2.26 -20.26
CA PHE A 173 -3.98 -1.78 -21.55
C PHE A 173 -3.39 -2.90 -22.41
N ALA A 174 -3.23 -4.08 -21.87
CA ALA A 174 -2.59 -5.21 -22.52
C ALA A 174 -3.15 -5.44 -23.94
N GLU A 175 -2.26 -5.66 -24.92
CA GLU A 175 -2.54 -5.89 -26.34
C GLU A 175 -3.19 -4.72 -27.09
N ARG A 176 -3.33 -3.53 -26.51
CA ARG A 176 -4.07 -2.39 -27.07
C ARG A 176 -3.31 -1.08 -27.11
N MET A 177 -2.29 -0.93 -26.27
CA MET A 177 -1.55 0.33 -26.14
C MET A 177 -0.09 0.16 -26.55
N LYS A 178 0.46 1.18 -27.22
CA LYS A 178 1.89 1.19 -27.57
C LYS A 178 2.74 1.28 -26.30
N PHE A 179 3.90 0.64 -26.29
CA PHE A 179 4.82 0.61 -25.16
C PHE A 179 5.17 2.02 -24.64
N SER A 180 5.56 2.93 -25.54
CA SER A 180 5.88 4.32 -25.18
C SER A 180 4.69 5.08 -24.58
N ALA A 181 3.47 4.80 -25.05
CA ALA A 181 2.27 5.41 -24.51
C ALA A 181 1.94 4.89 -23.09
N VAL A 182 2.19 3.61 -22.81
CA VAL A 182 2.07 3.04 -21.46
C VAL A 182 3.05 3.74 -20.51
N LEU A 183 4.31 3.93 -20.92
CA LEU A 183 5.31 4.60 -20.08
C LEU A 183 4.92 6.05 -19.79
N LEU A 184 4.54 6.80 -20.83
CA LEU A 184 4.10 8.19 -20.66
C LEU A 184 2.86 8.28 -19.76
N PHE A 185 1.87 7.42 -19.99
CA PHE A 185 0.68 7.37 -19.15
C PHE A 185 1.05 7.08 -17.69
N CYS A 186 1.86 6.05 -17.42
CA CYS A 186 2.25 5.69 -16.06
C CYS A 186 3.03 6.81 -15.36
N ALA A 187 3.92 7.52 -16.07
CA ALA A 187 4.65 8.65 -15.49
C ALA A 187 3.72 9.81 -15.11
N LEU A 188 2.79 10.17 -15.98
CA LEU A 188 1.81 11.23 -15.72
C LEU A 188 0.80 10.82 -14.64
N TRP A 189 0.28 9.60 -14.73
CA TRP A 189 -0.68 9.07 -13.75
C TRP A 189 -0.06 8.91 -12.36
N PHE A 190 1.18 8.44 -12.27
CA PHE A 190 1.95 8.43 -11.02
C PHE A 190 2.03 9.83 -10.41
N THR A 191 2.40 10.82 -11.22
CA THR A 191 2.60 12.20 -10.75
C THR A 191 1.29 12.86 -10.31
N PHE A 192 0.23 12.74 -11.10
CA PHE A 192 -1.00 13.53 -10.92
C PHE A 192 -2.15 12.76 -10.23
N SER A 193 -2.03 11.44 -10.08
CA SER A 193 -3.03 10.63 -9.38
C SER A 193 -2.43 9.91 -8.19
N TYR A 194 -1.39 9.10 -8.40
CA TYR A 194 -0.84 8.28 -7.32
C TYR A 194 -0.29 9.13 -6.18
N LEU A 195 0.61 10.08 -6.46
CA LEU A 195 1.25 10.88 -5.42
C LEU A 195 0.27 11.70 -4.59
N PRO A 196 -0.70 12.44 -5.18
CA PRO A 196 -1.72 13.13 -4.39
C PRO A 196 -2.55 12.18 -3.53
N ILE A 197 -2.99 11.03 -4.07
CA ILE A 197 -3.80 10.09 -3.30
C ILE A 197 -2.98 9.45 -2.17
N ALA A 198 -1.72 9.10 -2.40
CA ALA A 198 -0.82 8.59 -1.36
C ALA A 198 -0.64 9.60 -0.23
N HIS A 199 -0.41 10.87 -0.56
CA HIS A 199 -0.31 11.93 0.44
C HIS A 199 -1.64 12.13 1.19
N MET A 200 -2.75 12.24 0.48
CA MET A 200 -4.06 12.44 1.11
C MET A 200 -4.42 11.34 2.11
N VAL A 201 -4.01 10.10 1.88
CA VAL A 201 -4.40 8.93 2.67
C VAL A 201 -3.38 8.59 3.75
N TRP A 202 -2.08 8.71 3.45
CA TRP A 202 -1.04 8.15 4.30
C TRP A 202 -0.15 9.19 5.00
N TYR A 203 -0.21 10.48 4.60
CA TYR A 203 0.62 11.48 5.25
C TYR A 203 0.01 11.97 6.58
N TRP A 204 0.79 11.91 7.64
CA TRP A 204 0.58 12.51 8.95
C TRP A 204 1.89 12.55 9.74
N ASP A 205 1.97 13.32 10.81
CA ASP A 205 3.22 13.58 11.56
C ASP A 205 3.64 12.44 12.49
N GLY A 206 2.95 11.30 12.47
CA GLY A 206 3.28 10.14 13.29
C GLY A 206 2.70 10.19 14.72
N PRO A 207 2.77 9.07 15.48
CA PRO A 207 2.13 8.95 16.78
C PRO A 207 2.80 9.80 17.88
N ASP A 208 4.09 10.10 17.75
CA ASP A 208 4.84 10.89 18.74
C ASP A 208 4.43 12.36 18.74
N ALA A 209 3.89 12.87 17.62
CA ALA A 209 3.35 14.21 17.52
C ALA A 209 2.03 14.39 18.31
N ILE A 210 1.38 13.29 18.74
CA ILE A 210 0.11 13.32 19.47
C ILE A 210 0.38 13.10 20.96
N THR A 211 0.43 14.18 21.74
CA THR A 211 0.65 14.13 23.20
C THR A 211 -0.63 14.39 23.99
N ASP A 212 -1.58 15.14 23.42
CA ASP A 212 -2.84 15.53 24.02
C ASP A 212 -3.90 15.84 22.94
N ALA A 213 -5.08 16.29 23.34
CA ALA A 213 -6.15 16.62 22.42
C ALA A 213 -5.80 17.81 21.50
N ALA A 214 -5.05 18.80 21.99
CA ALA A 214 -4.68 19.97 21.19
C ALA A 214 -3.64 19.63 20.13
N SER A 215 -2.69 18.75 20.44
CA SER A 215 -1.71 18.22 19.47
C SER A 215 -2.38 17.31 18.44
N LEU A 216 -3.36 16.49 18.82
CA LEU A 216 -4.16 15.71 17.89
C LEU A 216 -4.88 16.59 16.87
N GLU A 217 -5.47 17.71 17.31
CA GLU A 217 -6.12 18.66 16.41
C GLU A 217 -5.11 19.26 15.41
N LYS A 218 -3.91 19.63 15.86
CA LYS A 218 -2.83 20.13 14.98
C LYS A 218 -2.37 19.09 13.97
N VAL A 219 -2.12 17.86 14.43
CA VAL A 219 -1.74 16.74 13.54
C VAL A 219 -2.82 16.49 12.51
N THR A 220 -4.09 16.49 12.92
CA THR A 220 -5.23 16.29 12.00
C THR A 220 -5.33 17.42 10.97
N ALA A 221 -5.08 18.65 11.36
CA ALA A 221 -5.11 19.81 10.46
C ALA A 221 -3.94 19.80 9.44
N ALA A 222 -2.80 19.23 9.82
CA ALA A 222 -1.60 19.12 8.97
C ALA A 222 -1.58 17.84 8.08
N ALA A 223 -2.37 16.84 8.43
CA ALA A 223 -2.40 15.55 7.73
C ALA A 223 -3.06 15.64 6.35
N GLY A 224 -2.88 14.54 5.57
CA GLY A 224 -3.54 14.36 4.29
C GLY A 224 -5.08 14.44 4.42
N TRP A 225 -5.75 14.96 3.40
CA TRP A 225 -7.19 15.25 3.41
C TRP A 225 -8.08 14.05 3.76
N LEU A 226 -7.77 12.86 3.23
CA LEU A 226 -8.54 11.66 3.53
C LEU A 226 -8.22 11.10 4.90
N TRP A 227 -6.95 11.16 5.33
CA TRP A 227 -6.54 10.78 6.67
C TRP A 227 -7.28 11.63 7.73
N ALA A 228 -7.31 12.95 7.55
CA ALA A 228 -8.02 13.87 8.45
C ALA A 228 -9.53 13.62 8.52
N LYS A 229 -10.12 12.95 7.52
CA LYS A 229 -11.53 12.52 7.50
C LYS A 229 -11.75 11.12 8.09
N GLY A 230 -10.72 10.48 8.61
CA GLY A 230 -10.81 9.15 9.22
C GLY A 230 -10.79 7.99 8.22
N ALA A 231 -10.30 8.20 7.00
CA ALA A 231 -10.09 7.10 6.05
C ALA A 231 -9.03 6.14 6.59
N LEU A 232 -9.36 4.85 6.66
CA LEU A 232 -8.46 3.79 7.08
C LEU A 232 -8.00 3.01 5.85
N ASP A 233 -6.73 3.15 5.52
CA ASP A 233 -6.06 2.39 4.46
C ASP A 233 -4.76 1.80 5.01
N PHE A 234 -4.84 0.58 5.53
CA PHE A 234 -3.72 -0.10 6.17
C PHE A 234 -2.63 -0.51 5.19
N ALA A 235 -3.02 -1.03 4.03
CA ALA A 235 -2.08 -1.61 3.06
C ALA A 235 -2.41 -1.25 1.59
N GLY A 236 -3.00 -0.11 1.33
CA GLY A 236 -3.21 0.36 -0.03
C GLY A 236 -4.56 -0.02 -0.65
N GLY A 237 -5.59 -0.32 0.15
CA GLY A 237 -6.94 -0.55 -0.37
C GLY A 237 -7.44 0.62 -1.22
N THR A 238 -7.20 1.84 -0.79
CA THR A 238 -7.52 3.07 -1.52
C THR A 238 -6.37 3.50 -2.43
N VAL A 239 -5.16 3.66 -1.87
CA VAL A 239 -4.00 4.23 -2.58
C VAL A 239 -3.56 3.37 -3.75
N VAL A 240 -3.59 2.05 -3.59
CA VAL A 240 -3.16 1.11 -4.63
C VAL A 240 -4.35 0.60 -5.44
N HIS A 241 -5.30 -0.10 -4.79
CA HIS A 241 -6.28 -0.91 -5.51
C HIS A 241 -7.43 -0.10 -6.09
N ILE A 242 -8.09 0.77 -5.33
CA ILE A 242 -9.16 1.63 -5.87
C ILE A 242 -8.58 2.56 -6.93
N ASN A 243 -7.43 3.18 -6.65
CA ASN A 243 -6.76 4.10 -7.55
C ASN A 243 -6.40 3.43 -8.90
N ALA A 244 -5.71 2.27 -8.86
CA ALA A 244 -5.37 1.53 -10.06
C ALA A 244 -6.61 1.00 -10.80
N ALA A 245 -7.63 0.53 -10.07
CA ALA A 245 -8.85 0.01 -10.67
C ALA A 245 -9.60 1.09 -11.46
N VAL A 246 -9.74 2.30 -10.90
CA VAL A 246 -10.37 3.42 -11.60
C VAL A 246 -9.56 3.83 -12.82
N GLY A 247 -8.22 3.96 -12.68
CA GLY A 247 -7.32 4.25 -13.81
C GLY A 247 -7.42 3.20 -14.91
N GLY A 248 -7.46 1.92 -14.54
CA GLY A 248 -7.61 0.79 -15.46
C GLY A 248 -8.98 0.76 -16.14
N LEU A 249 -10.07 0.99 -15.39
CA LEU A 249 -11.44 1.01 -15.91
C LEU A 249 -11.61 2.12 -16.97
N ILE A 250 -11.24 3.34 -16.65
CA ILE A 250 -11.36 4.48 -17.56
C ILE A 250 -10.45 4.28 -18.76
N GLY A 251 -9.20 3.82 -18.54
CA GLY A 251 -8.27 3.53 -19.63
C GLY A 251 -8.79 2.44 -20.56
N ALA A 252 -9.34 1.34 -20.04
CA ALA A 252 -9.94 0.27 -20.84
C ALA A 252 -11.13 0.77 -21.66
N TYR A 253 -11.95 1.65 -21.09
CA TYR A 253 -13.08 2.27 -21.77
C TYR A 253 -12.61 3.18 -22.93
N MET A 254 -11.63 4.03 -22.68
CA MET A 254 -11.11 4.98 -23.66
C MET A 254 -10.39 4.31 -24.84
N ILE A 255 -9.60 3.26 -24.56
CA ILE A 255 -8.83 2.55 -25.58
C ILE A 255 -9.73 1.65 -26.45
N GLY A 256 -10.84 1.18 -25.90
CA GLY A 256 -11.79 0.32 -26.59
C GLY A 256 -11.36 -1.14 -26.69
N LYS A 257 -11.96 -1.89 -27.59
CA LYS A 257 -11.80 -3.34 -27.74
C LYS A 257 -10.46 -3.72 -28.37
N ARG A 258 -9.93 -4.89 -28.02
CA ARG A 258 -8.76 -5.49 -28.68
C ARG A 258 -9.04 -5.79 -30.16
N ILE A 259 -8.03 -5.64 -31.02
CA ILE A 259 -8.13 -6.03 -32.43
C ILE A 259 -8.47 -7.53 -32.51
N GLY A 260 -9.50 -7.87 -33.29
CA GLY A 260 -10.01 -9.24 -33.41
C GLY A 260 -11.00 -9.66 -32.32
N TYR A 261 -11.40 -8.74 -31.41
CA TYR A 261 -12.37 -9.06 -30.34
C TYR A 261 -13.70 -9.59 -30.93
N GLY A 262 -14.09 -10.78 -30.45
CA GLY A 262 -15.29 -11.49 -30.90
C GLY A 262 -15.16 -12.16 -32.28
N LYS A 263 -13.99 -12.08 -32.95
CA LYS A 263 -13.69 -12.71 -34.24
C LYS A 263 -12.53 -13.68 -34.19
N GLU A 264 -11.57 -13.46 -33.29
CA GLU A 264 -10.39 -14.29 -33.09
C GLU A 264 -10.36 -14.84 -31.66
N SER A 265 -9.70 -15.99 -31.47
CA SER A 265 -9.45 -16.52 -30.13
C SER A 265 -8.55 -15.55 -29.34
N MET A 266 -8.98 -15.22 -28.13
CA MET A 266 -8.24 -14.39 -27.19
C MET A 266 -7.96 -15.15 -25.89
N ALA A 267 -7.91 -16.48 -25.99
CA ALA A 267 -7.60 -17.34 -24.86
C ALA A 267 -6.18 -17.03 -24.32
N PRO A 268 -5.98 -17.11 -23.01
CA PRO A 268 -4.66 -17.04 -22.40
C PRO A 268 -3.70 -18.07 -23.03
N HIS A 269 -2.47 -17.66 -23.37
CA HIS A 269 -1.55 -18.58 -24.03
C HIS A 269 -0.90 -19.56 -23.07
N SER A 270 -0.79 -19.21 -21.78
CA SER A 270 -0.13 -20.03 -20.77
C SER A 270 -0.72 -19.83 -19.37
N LEU A 271 -1.69 -20.66 -19.03
CA LEU A 271 -2.25 -20.67 -17.67
C LEU A 271 -1.20 -21.12 -16.64
N THR A 272 -0.19 -21.90 -17.04
CA THR A 272 0.94 -22.25 -16.16
C THR A 272 1.71 -21.02 -15.73
N LEU A 273 2.05 -20.09 -16.64
CA LEU A 273 2.72 -18.84 -16.27
C LEU A 273 1.83 -17.95 -15.41
N THR A 274 0.53 -17.87 -15.72
CA THR A 274 -0.45 -17.17 -14.89
C THR A 274 -0.48 -17.72 -13.48
N MET A 275 -0.48 -19.06 -13.34
CA MET A 275 -0.48 -19.71 -12.03
C MET A 275 0.80 -19.47 -11.23
N VAL A 276 1.96 -19.53 -11.89
CA VAL A 276 3.25 -19.17 -11.27
C VAL A 276 3.23 -17.72 -10.82
N GLY A 277 2.75 -16.81 -11.67
CA GLY A 277 2.59 -15.40 -11.33
C GLY A 277 1.65 -15.18 -10.14
N ALA A 278 0.50 -15.86 -10.12
CA ALA A 278 -0.45 -15.80 -9.00
C ALA A 278 0.16 -16.30 -7.68
N ALA A 279 0.95 -17.38 -7.74
CA ALA A 279 1.66 -17.90 -6.57
C ALA A 279 2.69 -16.90 -6.02
N LEU A 280 3.44 -16.25 -6.90
CA LEU A 280 4.40 -15.20 -6.50
C LEU A 280 3.69 -13.96 -5.95
N LEU A 281 2.52 -13.59 -6.49
CA LEU A 281 1.67 -12.55 -5.94
C LEU A 281 1.23 -12.90 -4.51
N TRP A 282 0.79 -14.13 -4.27
CA TRP A 282 0.39 -14.56 -2.92
C TRP A 282 1.54 -14.48 -1.93
N VAL A 283 2.71 -15.02 -2.27
CA VAL A 283 3.90 -14.96 -1.39
C VAL A 283 4.28 -13.50 -1.11
N GLY A 284 4.29 -12.65 -2.12
CA GLY A 284 4.62 -11.23 -1.95
C GLY A 284 3.60 -10.47 -1.09
N TRP A 285 2.35 -10.93 -1.07
CA TRP A 285 1.28 -10.27 -0.29
C TRP A 285 1.49 -10.31 1.22
N PHE A 286 2.26 -11.25 1.73
CA PHE A 286 2.68 -11.24 3.14
C PHE A 286 3.54 -10.01 3.47
N GLY A 287 4.46 -9.63 2.59
CA GLY A 287 5.20 -8.38 2.71
C GLY A 287 4.31 -7.16 2.50
N PHE A 288 3.40 -7.23 1.53
CA PHE A 288 2.47 -6.14 1.23
C PHE A 288 1.56 -5.81 2.42
N ASN A 289 0.86 -6.79 2.98
CA ASN A 289 -0.09 -6.57 4.06
C ASN A 289 0.61 -6.48 5.43
N ALA A 290 1.33 -7.51 5.84
CA ALA A 290 1.94 -7.52 7.17
C ALA A 290 3.12 -6.54 7.30
N GLY A 291 3.83 -6.25 6.19
CA GLY A 291 4.85 -5.19 6.15
C GLY A 291 4.28 -3.79 6.34
N SER A 292 3.02 -3.56 5.96
CA SER A 292 2.35 -2.25 6.13
C SER A 292 2.15 -1.85 7.60
N ASN A 293 2.37 -2.76 8.54
CA ASN A 293 2.42 -2.43 9.96
C ASN A 293 3.69 -1.67 10.36
N LEU A 294 4.74 -1.68 9.55
CA LEU A 294 6.06 -1.09 9.78
C LEU A 294 6.82 -1.65 10.99
N GLU A 295 6.24 -2.56 11.75
CA GLU A 295 6.76 -3.17 12.97
C GLU A 295 6.58 -4.69 12.93
N ALA A 296 7.51 -5.43 13.54
CA ALA A 296 7.42 -6.89 13.73
C ALA A 296 6.70 -7.21 15.04
N ASN A 297 5.42 -6.93 15.13
CA ASN A 297 4.61 -7.09 16.34
C ASN A 297 3.35 -7.94 16.11
N GLY A 298 2.47 -8.03 17.13
CA GLY A 298 1.24 -8.80 17.07
C GLY A 298 0.27 -8.37 15.97
N VAL A 299 0.24 -7.08 15.59
CA VAL A 299 -0.60 -6.57 14.50
C VAL A 299 -0.09 -7.06 13.15
N ALA A 300 1.24 -7.07 12.93
CA ALA A 300 1.85 -7.67 11.75
C ALA A 300 1.53 -9.18 11.67
N ALA A 301 1.62 -9.90 12.80
CA ALA A 301 1.27 -11.32 12.86
C ALA A 301 -0.21 -11.56 12.53
N LEU A 302 -1.12 -10.72 13.01
CA LEU A 302 -2.55 -10.79 12.69
C LEU A 302 -2.79 -10.53 11.20
N ALA A 303 -2.17 -9.49 10.63
CA ALA A 303 -2.26 -9.20 9.19
C ALA A 303 -1.71 -10.36 8.34
N PHE A 304 -0.64 -11.03 8.81
CA PHE A 304 -0.06 -12.21 8.16
C PHE A 304 -1.05 -13.37 8.12
N VAL A 305 -1.65 -13.73 9.27
CA VAL A 305 -2.65 -14.82 9.35
C VAL A 305 -3.89 -14.50 8.52
N ASN A 306 -4.38 -13.27 8.58
CA ASN A 306 -5.53 -12.83 7.77
C ASN A 306 -5.23 -12.95 6.28
N THR A 307 -4.03 -12.57 5.84
CA THR A 307 -3.59 -12.71 4.44
C THR A 307 -3.56 -14.18 4.01
N LEU A 308 -3.03 -15.07 4.87
CA LEU A 308 -2.99 -16.50 4.61
C LEU A 308 -4.39 -17.08 4.42
N VAL A 309 -5.27 -16.86 5.38
CA VAL A 309 -6.60 -17.47 5.43
C VAL A 309 -7.51 -16.88 4.35
N ALA A 310 -7.52 -15.57 4.16
CA ALA A 310 -8.37 -14.91 3.17
C ALA A 310 -8.04 -15.39 1.74
N THR A 311 -6.77 -15.48 1.39
CA THR A 311 -6.33 -15.95 0.07
C THR A 311 -6.65 -17.44 -0.13
N ALA A 312 -6.44 -18.27 0.90
CA ALA A 312 -6.81 -19.68 0.85
C ALA A 312 -8.31 -19.86 0.65
N MET A 313 -9.15 -19.13 1.40
CA MET A 313 -10.60 -19.18 1.26
C MET A 313 -11.08 -18.67 -0.10
N ALA A 314 -10.46 -17.59 -0.63
CA ALA A 314 -10.75 -17.11 -1.97
C ALA A 314 -10.44 -18.19 -3.02
N THR A 315 -9.31 -18.87 -2.92
CA THR A 315 -8.91 -19.96 -3.82
C THR A 315 -9.96 -21.08 -3.80
N LEU A 316 -10.41 -21.51 -2.62
CA LEU A 316 -11.43 -22.56 -2.49
C LEU A 316 -12.81 -22.10 -3.00
N ALA A 317 -13.13 -20.83 -2.84
CA ALA A 317 -14.42 -20.29 -3.32
C ALA A 317 -14.50 -20.15 -4.85
N TRP A 318 -13.36 -20.13 -5.55
CA TRP A 318 -13.28 -20.06 -7.02
C TRP A 318 -13.41 -21.44 -7.72
N ILE A 319 -13.28 -22.53 -7.00
CA ILE A 319 -13.42 -23.92 -7.50
C ILE A 319 -14.88 -24.32 -7.48
#